data_3c30cb13803b37faea70e9410113c618
#
_entry.id   3c30cb13803b37faea70e9410113c618
#
_cell.length_a   1.000
_cell.length_b   1.000
_cell.length_c   1.000
_cell.angle_alpha   90.00
_cell.angle_beta   90.00
_cell.angle_gamma   90.00
#
_symmetry.space_group_name_H-M   'P 1'
#
loop_
_entity.id
_entity.type
_entity.pdbx_description
1 polymer ?
#
loop_
_entity_poly.entity_id
_entity_poly.type
_entity_poly.pdbx_seq_one_letter_code
_entity_poly.pdbx_strand_id
1 'polypeptide(L)'
;MDATIQKTFDDAKNIVFLTGAGISTASGIPDFRSANGLYTQNRNAEYYLSHRYFVSDPEGFYEFCKKNLYFPDAKPNVIHQKQAALTQQDRATVITQNIDNLYEEAGTKHLIDFHGNLFHVYCEK
;
A
#
# COMPACT_ATOMS: atom_id res chain seq x y z
N MET A 1 19.81 -15.16 -7.70
CA MET A 1 18.65 -15.81 -7.05
C MET A 1 18.92 -17.30 -6.98
N ASP A 2 18.54 -17.97 -5.90
CA ASP A 2 18.67 -19.42 -5.79
C ASP A 2 17.83 -20.10 -6.89
N ALA A 3 18.42 -21.07 -7.62
CA ALA A 3 17.78 -21.76 -8.74
C ALA A 3 16.48 -22.50 -8.32
N THR A 4 16.44 -22.96 -7.07
CA THR A 4 15.26 -23.64 -6.50
C THR A 4 14.11 -22.65 -6.31
N ILE A 5 14.39 -21.44 -5.78
CA ILE A 5 13.40 -20.38 -5.60
C ILE A 5 12.87 -19.92 -6.97
N GLN A 6 13.77 -19.71 -7.92
CA GLN A 6 13.37 -19.29 -9.28
C GLN A 6 12.45 -20.35 -9.92
N LYS A 7 12.84 -21.62 -9.85
CA LYS A 7 12.02 -22.72 -10.38
C LYS A 7 10.65 -22.78 -9.72
N THR A 8 10.57 -22.66 -8.40
CA THR A 8 9.30 -22.67 -7.66
C THR A 8 8.39 -21.52 -8.12
N PHE A 9 8.95 -20.34 -8.33
CA PHE A 9 8.21 -19.18 -8.80
C PHE A 9 7.72 -19.37 -10.25
N ASP A 10 8.58 -19.90 -11.12
CA ASP A 10 8.24 -20.12 -12.54
C ASP A 10 7.15 -21.18 -12.72
N ASP A 11 7.19 -22.24 -11.90
CA ASP A 11 6.23 -23.35 -11.94
C ASP A 11 4.88 -22.99 -11.25
N ALA A 12 4.85 -21.94 -10.41
CA ALA A 12 3.65 -21.56 -9.67
C ALA A 12 2.57 -21.00 -10.59
N LYS A 13 1.36 -21.57 -10.48
CA LYS A 13 0.17 -21.12 -11.22
C LYS A 13 -0.67 -20.13 -10.44
N ASN A 14 -0.59 -20.16 -9.13
CA ASN A 14 -1.31 -19.28 -8.21
C ASN A 14 -0.32 -18.67 -7.22
N ILE A 15 0.02 -17.42 -7.41
CA ILE A 15 0.94 -16.66 -6.55
C ILE A 15 0.11 -15.67 -5.74
N VAL A 16 0.37 -15.57 -4.45
CA VAL A 16 -0.20 -14.51 -3.61
C VAL A 16 0.92 -13.60 -3.12
N PHE A 17 0.82 -12.32 -3.44
CA PHE A 17 1.69 -11.28 -2.90
C PHE A 17 0.98 -10.61 -1.72
N LEU A 18 1.48 -10.80 -0.51
CA LEU A 18 1.08 -10.02 0.66
C LEU A 18 2.06 -8.87 0.83
N THR A 19 1.59 -7.63 0.68
CA THR A 19 2.46 -6.47 0.62
C THR A 19 2.11 -5.40 1.66
N GLY A 20 3.11 -4.62 2.03
CA GLY A 20 3.01 -3.53 3.01
C GLY A 20 3.82 -2.30 2.58
N ALA A 21 3.90 -1.30 3.45
CA ALA A 21 4.42 0.03 3.14
C ALA A 21 5.86 0.05 2.58
N GLY A 22 6.68 -0.95 2.89
CA GLY A 22 8.06 -1.03 2.40
C GLY A 22 8.20 -1.06 0.89
N ILE A 23 7.22 -1.61 0.15
CA ILE A 23 7.29 -1.62 -1.32
C ILE A 23 7.08 -0.25 -1.95
N SER A 24 6.42 0.67 -1.26
CA SER A 24 6.11 2.02 -1.77
C SER A 24 7.21 3.03 -1.46
N THR A 25 8.24 2.66 -0.71
CA THR A 25 9.36 3.57 -0.39
C THR A 25 10.15 3.97 -1.64
N ALA A 26 10.31 3.07 -2.60
CA ALA A 26 10.91 3.37 -3.90
C ALA A 26 10.04 4.29 -4.77
N SER A 27 8.80 4.53 -4.40
CA SER A 27 7.88 5.51 -5.02
C SER A 27 7.85 6.84 -4.28
N GLY A 28 8.69 7.02 -3.25
CA GLY A 28 8.78 8.24 -2.46
C GLY A 28 7.78 8.31 -1.28
N ILE A 29 7.03 7.25 -1.01
CA ILE A 29 6.10 7.19 0.13
C ILE A 29 6.85 6.59 1.34
N PRO A 30 6.98 7.30 2.47
CA PRO A 30 7.63 6.76 3.65
C PRO A 30 6.84 5.57 4.22
N ASP A 31 7.54 4.56 4.72
CA ASP A 31 6.93 3.51 5.51
C ASP A 31 6.63 4.00 6.94
N PHE A 32 6.24 3.10 7.85
CA PHE A 32 5.85 3.50 9.20
C PHE A 32 7.00 3.43 10.22
N ARG A 33 7.86 2.40 10.16
CA ARG A 33 8.78 2.04 11.25
C ARG A 33 10.26 2.08 10.91
N SER A 34 10.64 2.29 9.65
CA SER A 34 12.06 2.48 9.31
C SER A 34 12.63 3.77 9.90
N ALA A 35 13.92 4.01 9.74
CA ALA A 35 14.58 5.22 10.22
C ALA A 35 13.93 6.52 9.69
N ASN A 36 13.38 6.48 8.47
CA ASN A 36 12.66 7.59 7.84
C ASN A 36 11.15 7.41 7.84
N GLY A 37 10.64 6.42 8.57
CA GLY A 37 9.22 6.08 8.63
C GLY A 37 8.40 7.08 9.45
N LEU A 38 7.09 7.09 9.21
CA LEU A 38 6.16 8.04 9.81
C LEU A 38 6.20 8.04 11.34
N TYR A 39 6.22 6.86 11.98
CA TYR A 39 6.24 6.76 13.44
C TYR A 39 7.59 7.18 14.04
N THR A 40 8.67 7.00 13.30
CA THR A 40 10.01 7.42 13.72
C THR A 40 10.15 8.95 13.64
N GLN A 41 9.60 9.55 12.60
CA GLN A 41 9.65 11.01 12.39
C GLN A 41 8.60 11.77 13.20
N ASN A 42 7.47 11.15 13.53
CA ASN A 42 6.39 11.77 14.31
C ASN A 42 5.94 10.82 15.41
N ARG A 43 6.39 11.08 16.64
CA ARG A 43 6.08 10.26 17.82
C ARG A 43 4.59 10.17 18.17
N ASN A 44 3.79 11.11 17.69
CA ASN A 44 2.34 11.15 17.94
C ASN A 44 1.52 10.57 16.76
N ALA A 45 2.18 10.13 15.69
CA ALA A 45 1.47 9.65 14.49
C ALA A 45 0.54 8.47 14.79
N GLU A 46 0.95 7.55 15.66
CA GLU A 46 0.13 6.41 16.06
C GLU A 46 -1.17 6.84 16.77
N TYR A 47 -1.11 7.89 17.59
CA TYR A 47 -2.31 8.49 18.21
C TYR A 47 -3.21 9.15 17.15
N TYR A 48 -2.65 9.95 16.25
CA TYR A 48 -3.41 10.63 15.20
C TYR A 48 -4.07 9.66 14.21
N LEU A 49 -3.54 8.44 14.05
CA LEU A 49 -4.13 7.38 13.21
C LEU A 49 -5.06 6.45 14.00
N SER A 50 -5.31 6.71 15.28
CA SER A 50 -6.19 5.87 16.08
C SER A 50 -7.67 6.16 15.82
N HIS A 51 -8.51 5.12 15.95
CA HIS A 51 -9.97 5.27 15.94
C HIS A 51 -10.46 6.28 16.99
N ARG A 52 -9.81 6.31 18.17
CA ARG A 52 -10.15 7.26 19.24
C ARG A 52 -9.98 8.71 18.78
N TYR A 53 -8.89 9.04 18.08
CA TYR A 53 -8.67 10.38 17.57
C TYR A 53 -9.68 10.71 16.45
N PHE A 54 -9.91 9.77 15.52
CA PHE A 54 -10.91 9.93 14.46
C PHE A 54 -12.29 10.29 15.01
N VAL A 55 -12.76 9.61 16.06
CA VAL A 55 -14.08 9.89 16.65
C VAL A 55 -14.11 11.22 17.40
N SER A 56 -13.01 11.60 18.07
CA SER A 56 -12.95 12.82 18.87
C SER A 56 -12.74 14.08 18.03
N ASP A 57 -12.02 13.97 16.91
CA ASP A 57 -11.67 15.09 16.03
C ASP A 57 -11.53 14.58 14.59
N PRO A 58 -12.66 14.34 13.89
CA PRO A 58 -12.63 13.84 12.50
C PRO A 58 -11.89 14.80 11.54
N GLU A 59 -12.05 16.10 11.72
CA GLU A 59 -11.40 17.10 10.87
C GLU A 59 -9.87 17.03 11.01
N GLY A 60 -9.37 17.04 12.24
CA GLY A 60 -7.94 16.89 12.52
C GLY A 60 -7.39 15.55 12.04
N PHE A 61 -8.17 14.47 12.11
CA PHE A 61 -7.78 13.17 11.57
C PHE A 61 -7.56 13.22 10.04
N TYR A 62 -8.51 13.81 9.30
CA TYR A 62 -8.38 13.95 7.84
C TYR A 62 -7.27 14.91 7.44
N GLU A 63 -7.06 15.99 8.17
CA GLU A 63 -5.93 16.90 7.96
C GLU A 63 -4.59 16.16 8.15
N PHE A 64 -4.48 15.34 9.20
CA PHE A 64 -3.30 14.52 9.43
C PHE A 64 -3.06 13.51 8.29
N CYS A 65 -4.10 12.80 7.86
CA CYS A 65 -4.02 11.84 6.75
C CYS A 65 -3.61 12.54 5.45
N LYS A 66 -4.22 13.66 5.11
CA LYS A 66 -3.91 14.46 3.93
C LYS A 66 -2.44 14.90 3.89
N LYS A 67 -1.91 15.32 5.03
CA LYS A 67 -0.53 15.80 5.14
C LYS A 67 0.50 14.69 5.11
N ASN A 68 0.20 13.52 5.68
CA ASN A 68 1.21 12.50 5.99
C ASN A 68 1.05 11.19 5.22
N LEU A 69 -0.14 10.91 4.65
CA LEU A 69 -0.44 9.64 3.98
C LEU A 69 -0.93 9.80 2.53
N TYR A 70 -1.32 11.01 2.14
CA TYR A 70 -1.85 11.28 0.80
C TYR A 70 -0.74 11.79 -0.12
N PHE A 71 -0.30 10.96 -1.06
CA PHE A 71 0.78 11.24 -2.02
C PHE A 71 0.27 11.12 -3.46
N PRO A 72 -0.51 12.06 -3.96
CA PRO A 72 -1.17 11.96 -5.29
C PRO A 72 -0.19 11.96 -6.47
N ASP A 73 1.03 12.45 -6.26
CA ASP A 73 2.06 12.52 -7.31
C ASP A 73 2.98 11.28 -7.33
N ALA A 74 2.86 10.39 -6.34
CA ALA A 74 3.62 9.14 -6.31
C ALA A 74 3.22 8.24 -7.47
N LYS A 75 4.17 7.50 -8.04
CA LYS A 75 3.94 6.61 -9.19
C LYS A 75 4.35 5.17 -8.86
N PRO A 76 3.65 4.19 -9.46
CA PRO A 76 4.02 2.79 -9.31
C PRO A 76 5.50 2.56 -9.68
N ASN A 77 6.23 1.91 -8.80
CA ASN A 77 7.60 1.50 -9.08
C ASN A 77 7.65 0.11 -9.74
N VAL A 78 8.84 -0.38 -10.02
CA VAL A 78 9.06 -1.65 -10.74
C VAL A 78 8.41 -2.86 -10.02
N ILE A 79 8.29 -2.84 -8.69
CA ILE A 79 7.66 -3.93 -7.94
C ILE A 79 6.15 -3.97 -8.27
N HIS A 80 5.46 -2.84 -8.15
CA HIS A 80 4.04 -2.73 -8.50
C HIS A 80 3.79 -3.17 -9.93
N GLN A 81 4.59 -2.68 -10.89
CA GLN A 81 4.43 -2.99 -12.31
C GLN A 81 4.60 -4.48 -12.61
N LYS A 82 5.64 -5.14 -12.03
CA LYS A 82 5.88 -6.56 -12.25
C LYS A 82 4.81 -7.44 -11.61
N GLN A 83 4.36 -7.11 -10.41
CA GLN A 83 3.29 -7.85 -9.75
C GLN A 83 1.95 -7.65 -10.48
N ALA A 84 1.63 -6.44 -10.91
CA ALA A 84 0.45 -6.16 -11.73
C ALA A 84 0.47 -6.99 -13.03
N ALA A 85 1.60 -7.05 -13.74
CA ALA A 85 1.73 -7.86 -14.95
C ALA A 85 1.43 -9.34 -14.73
N LEU A 86 1.82 -9.91 -13.58
CA LEU A 86 1.48 -11.30 -13.24
C LEU A 86 -0.02 -11.47 -12.95
N THR A 87 -0.68 -10.47 -12.37
CA THR A 87 -2.14 -10.53 -12.18
C THR A 87 -2.89 -10.44 -13.51
N GLN A 88 -2.38 -9.69 -14.48
CA GLN A 88 -2.94 -9.63 -15.83
C GLN A 88 -2.87 -10.98 -16.58
N GLN A 89 -1.91 -11.83 -16.23
CA GLN A 89 -1.75 -13.19 -16.75
C GLN A 89 -2.57 -14.24 -15.97
N ASP A 90 -3.41 -13.82 -15.03
CA ASP A 90 -4.16 -14.69 -14.10
C ASP A 90 -3.28 -15.63 -13.26
N ARG A 91 -1.99 -15.28 -13.08
CA ARG A 91 -1.02 -16.05 -12.29
C ARG A 91 -0.87 -15.59 -10.85
N ALA A 92 -1.34 -14.40 -10.53
CA ALA A 92 -1.14 -13.82 -9.21
C ALA A 92 -2.35 -13.05 -8.70
N THR A 93 -2.46 -12.95 -7.39
CA THR A 93 -3.33 -12.03 -6.65
C THR A 93 -2.47 -11.19 -5.72
N VAL A 94 -2.73 -9.90 -5.65
CA VAL A 94 -2.11 -9.00 -4.68
C VAL A 94 -3.08 -8.72 -3.55
N ILE A 95 -2.62 -8.92 -2.32
CA ILE A 95 -3.28 -8.48 -1.08
C ILE A 95 -2.39 -7.41 -0.49
N THR A 96 -2.82 -6.16 -0.53
CA THR A 96 -2.02 -5.06 0.00
C THR A 96 -2.61 -4.48 1.27
N GLN A 97 -1.74 -4.15 2.23
CA GLN A 97 -2.09 -3.34 3.40
C GLN A 97 -1.95 -1.84 3.11
N ASN A 98 -1.41 -1.47 1.94
CA ASN A 98 -1.19 -0.09 1.56
C ASN A 98 -2.51 0.56 1.11
N ILE A 99 -2.60 1.86 1.36
CA ILE A 99 -3.77 2.70 1.05
C ILE A 99 -3.43 3.76 -0.02
N ASP A 100 -2.31 3.59 -0.72
CA ASP A 100 -1.64 4.57 -1.57
C ASP A 100 -2.07 4.57 -3.04
N ASN A 101 -2.98 3.68 -3.44
CA ASN A 101 -3.51 3.53 -4.81
C ASN A 101 -2.49 3.07 -5.87
N LEU A 102 -1.26 2.76 -5.51
CA LEU A 102 -0.22 2.47 -6.52
C LEU A 102 -0.46 1.17 -7.28
N TYR A 103 -1.08 0.16 -6.68
CA TYR A 103 -1.45 -1.05 -7.39
C TYR A 103 -2.57 -0.85 -8.41
N GLU A 104 -3.55 0.00 -8.09
CA GLU A 104 -4.61 0.35 -9.05
C GLU A 104 -4.03 1.13 -10.23
N GLU A 105 -3.16 2.12 -9.96
CA GLU A 105 -2.45 2.85 -11.01
C GLU A 105 -1.54 1.95 -11.86
N ALA A 106 -0.98 0.89 -11.27
CA ALA A 106 -0.21 -0.11 -12.01
C ALA A 106 -1.07 -1.03 -12.90
N GLY A 107 -2.39 -0.96 -12.80
CA GLY A 107 -3.32 -1.80 -13.56
C GLY A 107 -3.43 -3.23 -13.01
N THR A 108 -3.36 -3.42 -11.71
CA THR A 108 -3.47 -4.73 -11.05
C THR A 108 -4.88 -5.29 -11.24
N LYS A 109 -4.99 -6.48 -11.85
CA LYS A 109 -6.28 -7.13 -12.17
C LYS A 109 -6.92 -7.81 -10.95
N HIS A 110 -6.11 -8.52 -10.16
CA HIS A 110 -6.55 -9.23 -8.97
C HIS A 110 -5.96 -8.57 -7.74
N LEU A 111 -6.67 -7.57 -7.19
CA LEU A 111 -6.24 -6.73 -6.08
C LEU A 111 -7.23 -6.82 -4.92
N ILE A 112 -6.71 -6.95 -3.71
CA ILE A 112 -7.45 -6.83 -2.46
C ILE A 112 -6.78 -5.72 -1.64
N ASP A 113 -7.46 -4.59 -1.49
CA ASP A 113 -7.09 -3.48 -0.61
C ASP A 113 -7.54 -3.80 0.81
N PHE A 114 -6.68 -4.49 1.58
CA PHE A 114 -7.05 -5.04 2.89
C PHE A 114 -7.44 -3.96 3.90
N HIS A 115 -6.84 -2.79 3.82
CA HIS A 115 -7.15 -1.63 4.67
C HIS A 115 -7.95 -0.53 3.94
N GLY A 116 -8.51 -0.83 2.77
CA GLY A 116 -9.13 0.18 1.91
C GLY A 116 -8.12 1.03 1.15
N ASN A 117 -8.58 2.17 0.62
CA ASN A 117 -7.79 3.04 -0.24
C ASN A 117 -8.16 4.51 0.04
N LEU A 118 -7.16 5.38 0.26
CA LEU A 118 -7.39 6.81 0.54
C LEU A 118 -7.92 7.60 -0.66
N PHE A 119 -7.83 7.04 -1.86
CA PHE A 119 -8.30 7.68 -3.09
C PHE A 119 -9.76 7.33 -3.42
N HIS A 120 -10.35 6.38 -2.68
CA HIS A 120 -11.74 5.99 -2.83
C HIS A 120 -12.56 6.53 -1.66
N VAL A 121 -13.10 7.72 -1.81
CA VAL A 121 -13.96 8.38 -0.82
C VAL A 121 -15.40 8.40 -1.33
N TYR A 122 -16.32 7.91 -0.53
CA TYR A 122 -17.75 7.88 -0.88
C TYR A 122 -18.62 8.28 0.31
N CYS A 123 -19.83 8.74 0.02
CA CYS A 123 -20.82 9.10 1.05
C CYS A 123 -21.68 7.88 1.38
N GLU A 124 -21.82 7.56 2.66
CA GLU A 124 -22.65 6.44 3.15
C GLU A 124 -24.14 6.78 3.32
N LYS A 125 -24.70 7.66 2.51
CA LYS A 125 -26.13 7.96 2.56
C LYS A 125 -26.96 7.05 1.67
#